data_c687e19045e04c02090d4de3537430ce
#
_entry.id   c687e19045e04c02090d4de3537430ce
#
_cell.length_a   1.000
_cell.length_b   1.000
_cell.length_c   1.000
_cell.angle_alpha   90.00
_cell.angle_beta   90.00
_cell.angle_gamma   90.00
#
_symmetry.space_group_name_H-M   'P 1'
#
loop_
_entity.id
_entity.type
_entity.pdbx_description
1 polymer ?
#
loop_
_entity_poly.entity_id
_entity_poly.type
_entity_poly.pdbx_seq_one_letter_code
_entity_poly.pdbx_strand_id
1 'polypeptide(L)'
;GSDRVQYYSQLDYTDARGLYAHPDQGDWNSQLKYSKANIRTNVDFQVTNTTRVKTNILALFMETNGVPNLSSNDAWWHLYKVPALAFPIKTQGGVWGGSQAYGDFNLLAKASGTGFTKTHQRQIWADITLEQDLDIILKGLKLYVGGSYDNASNTIENRTMGYQYGWNYYDA
;
A
#
# COMPACT_ATOMS: atom_id res chain seq x y z
N GLY A 1 32.99 2.11 -5.83
CA GLY A 1 33.18 3.03 -6.94
C GLY A 1 34.63 3.07 -7.40
N SER A 2 34.87 3.71 -8.48
CA SER A 2 36.20 4.02 -9.01
C SER A 2 36.31 5.52 -9.25
N ASP A 3 37.48 6.01 -9.67
CA ASP A 3 37.68 7.44 -10.00
C ASP A 3 36.74 7.89 -11.14
N ARG A 4 36.25 6.95 -11.95
CA ARG A 4 35.33 7.23 -13.06
C ARG A 4 33.87 6.95 -12.75
N VAL A 5 33.57 6.13 -11.74
CA VAL A 5 32.19 5.73 -11.41
C VAL A 5 32.02 5.76 -9.90
N GLN A 6 31.13 6.61 -9.46
CA GLN A 6 30.67 6.66 -8.08
C GLN A 6 29.19 6.27 -8.07
N TYR A 7 28.79 5.42 -7.15
CA TYR A 7 27.40 5.01 -7.02
C TYR A 7 27.00 4.85 -5.56
N TYR A 8 25.73 5.05 -5.33
CA TYR A 8 25.05 4.76 -4.08
C TYR A 8 23.75 4.04 -4.40
N SER A 9 23.48 2.94 -3.74
CA SER A 9 22.20 2.24 -3.84
C SER A 9 21.71 1.85 -2.46
N GLN A 10 20.42 2.06 -2.26
CA GLN A 10 19.70 1.74 -1.03
C GLN A 10 18.42 1.02 -1.37
N LEU A 11 18.11 -0.02 -0.59
CA LEU A 11 16.84 -0.74 -0.61
C LEU A 11 16.28 -0.76 0.80
N ASP A 12 15.07 -0.23 0.96
CA ASP A 12 14.29 -0.35 2.19
C ASP A 12 13.06 -1.20 1.90
N TYR A 13 12.78 -2.15 2.77
CA TYR A 13 11.58 -2.97 2.69
C TYR A 13 10.87 -3.02 4.04
N THR A 14 9.56 -2.81 3.99
CA THR A 14 8.69 -2.90 5.15
C THR A 14 7.55 -3.86 4.82
N ASP A 15 7.26 -4.81 5.70
CA ASP A 15 6.05 -5.65 5.65
C ASP A 15 5.37 -5.62 7.02
N ALA A 16 4.10 -5.23 7.02
CA ALA A 16 3.28 -5.19 8.22
C ALA A 16 1.94 -5.88 7.93
N ARG A 17 1.50 -6.71 8.86
CA ARG A 17 0.27 -7.47 8.75
C ARG A 17 -0.63 -7.21 9.94
N GLY A 18 -1.92 -7.27 9.68
CA GLY A 18 -2.94 -7.19 10.73
C GLY A 18 -3.00 -8.45 11.59
N LEU A 19 -3.91 -8.41 12.54
CA LEU A 19 -4.07 -9.46 13.57
C LEU A 19 -5.45 -10.15 13.48
N TYR A 20 -6.09 -10.17 12.31
CA TYR A 20 -7.35 -10.90 12.16
C TYR A 20 -7.11 -12.39 12.33
N ALA A 21 -7.89 -13.02 13.20
CA ALA A 21 -7.71 -14.43 13.56
C ALA A 21 -8.06 -15.40 12.40
N HIS A 22 -9.00 -15.02 11.55
CA HIS A 22 -9.50 -15.85 10.43
C HIS A 22 -9.61 -15.03 9.15
N PRO A 23 -8.50 -14.58 8.58
CA PRO A 23 -8.53 -13.70 7.40
C PRO A 23 -8.77 -14.46 6.09
N ASP A 24 -8.53 -15.77 6.07
CA ASP A 24 -8.69 -16.61 4.88
C ASP A 24 -10.15 -17.01 4.70
N GLN A 25 -10.72 -16.67 3.55
CA GLN A 25 -12.11 -16.92 3.18
C GLN A 25 -12.20 -17.84 1.96
N GLY A 26 -11.14 -18.59 1.65
CA GLY A 26 -11.04 -19.46 0.47
C GLY A 26 -10.64 -18.66 -0.76
N ASP A 27 -11.58 -17.93 -1.34
CA ASP A 27 -11.34 -17.16 -2.59
C ASP A 27 -10.54 -15.87 -2.36
N TRP A 28 -10.52 -15.34 -1.14
CA TRP A 28 -9.79 -14.12 -0.80
C TRP A 28 -9.28 -14.13 0.63
N ASN A 29 -8.33 -13.25 0.90
CA ASN A 29 -7.80 -13.03 2.24
C ASN A 29 -8.08 -11.59 2.68
N SER A 30 -8.78 -11.43 3.80
CA SER A 30 -9.19 -10.15 4.37
C SER A 30 -8.16 -9.55 5.34
N GLN A 31 -7.00 -10.18 5.52
CA GLN A 31 -5.97 -9.65 6.43
C GLN A 31 -5.52 -8.27 5.99
N LEU A 32 -5.43 -7.37 6.96
CA LEU A 32 -4.76 -6.11 6.74
C LEU A 32 -3.29 -6.38 6.38
N LYS A 33 -2.85 -5.81 5.27
CA LYS A 33 -1.46 -5.88 4.83
C LYS A 33 -0.99 -4.52 4.38
N TYR A 34 0.22 -4.19 4.76
CA TYR A 34 0.96 -3.06 4.23
C TYR A 34 2.35 -3.54 3.88
N SER A 35 2.73 -3.47 2.63
CA SER A 35 4.11 -3.70 2.21
C SER A 35 4.61 -2.54 1.37
N LYS A 36 5.86 -2.16 1.60
CA LYS A 36 6.51 -1.04 0.93
C LYS A 36 7.94 -1.42 0.58
N ALA A 37 8.30 -1.23 -0.67
CA ALA A 37 9.68 -1.29 -1.13
C ALA A 37 10.10 0.09 -1.65
N ASN A 38 11.26 0.57 -1.20
CA ASN A 38 11.83 1.85 -1.58
C ASN A 38 13.24 1.62 -2.11
N ILE A 39 13.46 1.95 -3.37
CA ILE A 39 14.74 1.76 -4.05
C ILE A 39 15.27 3.14 -4.44
N ARG A 40 16.46 3.46 -3.98
CA ARG A 40 17.18 4.68 -4.39
C ARG A 40 18.50 4.29 -5.01
N THR A 41 18.81 4.84 -6.16
CA THR A 41 20.08 4.64 -6.84
C THR A 41 20.55 5.96 -7.42
N ASN A 42 21.76 6.36 -7.06
CA ASN A 42 22.45 7.51 -7.61
C ASN A 42 23.74 7.01 -8.28
N VAL A 43 23.98 7.44 -9.49
CA VAL A 43 25.20 7.10 -10.23
C VAL A 43 25.79 8.35 -10.84
N ASP A 44 27.06 8.59 -10.54
CA ASP A 44 27.92 9.60 -11.17
C ASP A 44 28.93 8.89 -12.06
N PHE A 45 28.90 9.20 -13.33
CA PHE A 45 29.78 8.59 -14.31
C PHE A 45 30.60 9.64 -15.08
N GLN A 46 31.92 9.60 -14.92
CA GLN A 46 32.86 10.42 -15.67
C GLN A 46 33.10 9.76 -17.03
N VAL A 47 32.38 10.22 -18.05
CA VAL A 47 32.46 9.66 -19.42
C VAL A 47 33.80 10.01 -20.07
N THR A 48 34.18 11.27 -19.97
CA THR A 48 35.49 11.80 -20.40
C THR A 48 36.08 12.71 -19.32
N ASN A 49 37.25 13.24 -19.52
CA ASN A 49 37.84 14.21 -18.57
C ASN A 49 37.04 15.53 -18.44
N THR A 50 36.19 15.80 -19.42
CA THR A 50 35.36 17.02 -19.52
C THR A 50 33.85 16.76 -19.45
N THR A 51 33.43 15.49 -19.46
CA THR A 51 32.02 15.12 -19.54
C THR A 51 31.64 14.22 -18.35
N ARG A 52 30.62 14.61 -17.60
CA ARG A 52 30.07 13.83 -16.50
C ARG A 52 28.56 13.64 -16.67
N VAL A 53 28.08 12.43 -16.42
CA VAL A 53 26.65 12.09 -16.37
C VAL A 53 26.30 11.69 -14.95
N LYS A 54 25.25 12.33 -14.43
CA LYS A 54 24.66 12.01 -13.11
C LYS A 54 23.26 11.49 -13.31
N THR A 55 22.93 10.39 -12.65
CA THR A 55 21.58 9.83 -12.63
C THR A 55 21.13 9.62 -11.20
N ASN A 56 19.87 10.01 -10.93
CA ASN A 56 19.22 9.73 -9.66
C ASN A 56 17.90 9.01 -9.97
N ILE A 57 17.69 7.87 -9.36
CA ILE A 57 16.47 7.10 -9.52
C ILE A 57 15.91 6.81 -8.11
N LEU A 58 14.66 7.13 -7.92
CA LEU A 58 13.88 6.76 -6.76
C LEU A 58 12.64 5.99 -7.23
N ALA A 59 12.46 4.76 -6.76
CA ALA A 59 11.27 3.96 -7.04
C ALA A 59 10.62 3.54 -5.71
N LEU A 60 9.32 3.79 -5.63
CA LEU A 60 8.46 3.41 -4.51
C LEU A 60 7.40 2.45 -5.01
N PHE A 61 7.32 1.28 -4.39
CA PHE A 61 6.26 0.30 -4.57
C PHE A 61 5.56 0.09 -3.24
N MET A 62 4.26 0.23 -3.23
CA MET A 62 3.46 0.04 -2.02
C MET A 62 2.23 -0.80 -2.35
N GLU A 63 1.98 -1.78 -1.51
CA GLU A 63 0.78 -2.61 -1.57
C GLU A 63 0.06 -2.53 -0.22
N THR A 64 -1.23 -2.27 -0.27
CA THR A 64 -2.11 -2.38 0.89
C THR A 64 -3.24 -3.35 0.58
N ASN A 65 -3.63 -4.13 1.56
CA ASN A 65 -4.83 -4.96 1.52
C ASN A 65 -5.64 -4.70 2.78
N GLY A 66 -6.94 -4.71 2.66
CA GLY A 66 -7.85 -4.50 3.79
C GLY A 66 -9.27 -4.91 3.46
N VAL A 67 -10.13 -4.78 4.44
CA VAL A 67 -11.56 -5.03 4.32
C VAL A 67 -12.24 -3.80 3.73
N PRO A 68 -13.12 -3.94 2.73
CA PRO A 68 -13.87 -2.83 2.18
C PRO A 68 -14.71 -2.14 3.27
N ASN A 69 -14.70 -0.82 3.27
CA ASN A 69 -15.54 -0.02 4.18
C ASN A 69 -15.38 -0.32 5.68
N LEU A 70 -14.23 -0.87 6.07
CA LEU A 70 -13.90 -1.13 7.46
C LEU A 70 -12.52 -0.54 7.79
N SER A 71 -12.49 0.71 8.18
CA SER A 71 -11.27 1.31 8.72
C SER A 71 -10.98 0.77 10.13
N SER A 72 -9.75 0.92 10.59
CA SER A 72 -9.40 0.57 11.99
C SER A 72 -10.28 1.34 13.00
N ASN A 73 -10.61 2.57 12.68
CA ASN A 73 -11.48 3.38 13.53
C ASN A 73 -12.91 2.84 13.55
N ASP A 74 -13.46 2.43 12.40
CA ASP A 74 -14.79 1.81 12.34
C ASP A 74 -14.83 0.49 13.09
N ALA A 75 -13.78 -0.33 13.03
CA ALA A 75 -13.68 -1.56 13.81
C ALA A 75 -13.77 -1.29 15.31
N TRP A 76 -13.04 -0.30 15.83
CA TRP A 76 -13.12 0.10 17.23
C TRP A 76 -14.51 0.62 17.60
N TRP A 77 -15.12 1.45 16.76
CA TRP A 77 -16.48 1.92 16.99
C TRP A 77 -17.51 0.80 17.07
N HIS A 78 -17.40 -0.22 16.21
CA HIS A 78 -18.30 -1.38 16.26
C HIS A 78 -18.13 -2.18 17.55
N LEU A 79 -16.89 -2.40 17.98
CA LEU A 79 -16.61 -3.07 19.27
C LEU A 79 -17.16 -2.29 20.46
N TYR A 80 -17.15 -0.97 20.40
CA TYR A 80 -17.56 -0.12 21.51
C TYR A 80 -19.08 0.05 21.61
N LYS A 81 -19.77 0.09 20.47
CA LYS A 81 -21.20 0.36 20.40
C LYS A 81 -22.07 -0.87 20.62
N VAL A 82 -21.58 -2.05 20.33
CA VAL A 82 -22.37 -3.27 20.37
C VAL A 82 -22.12 -4.01 21.67
N PRO A 83 -23.13 -4.13 22.58
CA PRO A 83 -23.00 -4.95 23.76
C PRO A 83 -22.73 -6.42 23.40
N ALA A 84 -21.91 -7.10 24.20
CA ALA A 84 -21.51 -8.49 23.94
C ALA A 84 -22.70 -9.47 23.87
N LEU A 85 -23.83 -9.13 24.49
CA LEU A 85 -25.07 -9.92 24.48
C LEU A 85 -26.11 -9.47 23.45
N ALA A 86 -25.77 -8.51 22.59
CA ALA A 86 -26.74 -7.97 21.62
C ALA A 86 -27.22 -9.02 20.60
N PHE A 87 -26.32 -9.90 20.18
CA PHE A 87 -26.58 -11.03 19.27
C PHE A 87 -25.40 -12.01 19.27
N PRO A 88 -25.63 -13.29 18.94
CA PRO A 88 -24.54 -14.25 18.78
C PRO A 88 -23.72 -13.93 17.51
N ILE A 89 -22.48 -14.38 17.44
CA ILE A 89 -21.66 -14.24 16.24
C ILE A 89 -22.32 -14.88 15.03
N LYS A 90 -22.86 -16.09 15.23
CA LYS A 90 -23.69 -16.82 14.24
C LYS A 90 -24.92 -17.38 14.94
N THR A 91 -26.02 -17.42 14.22
CA THR A 91 -27.23 -18.09 14.65
C THR A 91 -27.06 -19.61 14.59
N GLN A 92 -28.00 -20.39 15.16
CA GLN A 92 -27.99 -21.85 15.04
C GLN A 92 -28.04 -22.33 13.61
N GLY A 93 -28.66 -21.56 12.70
CA GLY A 93 -28.71 -21.84 11.27
C GLY A 93 -27.46 -21.46 10.49
N GLY A 94 -26.37 -20.99 11.17
CA GLY A 94 -25.10 -20.64 10.54
C GLY A 94 -25.08 -19.25 9.89
N VAL A 95 -26.17 -18.51 9.92
CA VAL A 95 -26.27 -17.13 9.45
C VAL A 95 -25.57 -16.20 10.43
N TRP A 96 -24.97 -15.12 9.97
CA TRP A 96 -24.37 -14.11 10.84
C TRP A 96 -25.42 -13.52 11.80
N GLY A 97 -25.03 -13.36 13.04
CA GLY A 97 -25.90 -12.75 14.03
C GLY A 97 -26.05 -11.26 13.84
N GLY A 98 -27.24 -10.76 14.08
CA GLY A 98 -27.59 -9.35 14.08
C GLY A 98 -28.86 -9.12 14.88
N SER A 99 -29.26 -7.87 15.04
CA SER A 99 -30.53 -7.53 15.68
C SER A 99 -31.13 -6.30 15.01
N GLN A 100 -32.42 -6.05 15.25
CA GLN A 100 -33.09 -4.88 14.71
C GLN A 100 -32.44 -3.56 15.19
N ALA A 101 -31.91 -3.53 16.40
CA ALA A 101 -31.29 -2.33 16.98
C ALA A 101 -29.85 -2.10 16.46
N TYR A 102 -29.13 -3.17 16.18
CA TYR A 102 -27.71 -3.10 15.79
C TYR A 102 -27.45 -3.52 14.36
N GLY A 103 -28.48 -3.96 13.62
CA GLY A 103 -28.44 -4.24 12.19
C GLY A 103 -27.19 -5.05 11.80
N ASP A 104 -26.40 -4.49 10.90
CA ASP A 104 -25.21 -5.09 10.33
C ASP A 104 -23.92 -4.81 11.12
N PHE A 105 -24.00 -4.57 12.43
CA PHE A 105 -22.84 -4.27 13.27
C PHE A 105 -22.01 -5.49 13.71
N ASN A 106 -22.21 -6.66 13.10
CA ASN A 106 -21.39 -7.83 13.37
C ASN A 106 -20.00 -7.65 12.78
N LEU A 107 -19.04 -7.29 13.63
CA LEU A 107 -17.67 -6.98 13.20
C LEU A 107 -16.98 -8.17 12.54
N LEU A 108 -17.20 -9.39 13.03
CA LEU A 108 -16.62 -10.60 12.44
C LEU A 108 -17.19 -10.88 11.05
N ALA A 109 -18.48 -10.66 10.85
CA ALA A 109 -19.11 -10.76 9.55
C ALA A 109 -18.52 -9.70 8.58
N LYS A 110 -18.35 -8.47 9.04
CA LYS A 110 -17.72 -7.42 8.23
C LYS A 110 -16.27 -7.76 7.88
N ALA A 111 -15.48 -8.17 8.85
CA ALA A 111 -14.05 -8.45 8.66
C ALA A 111 -13.80 -9.67 7.73
N SER A 112 -14.70 -10.66 7.72
CA SER A 112 -14.49 -11.89 6.97
C SER A 112 -15.43 -12.05 5.76
N GLY A 113 -16.59 -11.43 5.79
CA GLY A 113 -17.67 -11.69 4.82
C GLY A 113 -17.86 -10.64 3.73
N THR A 114 -17.18 -9.50 3.78
CA THR A 114 -17.46 -8.38 2.87
C THR A 114 -16.47 -8.22 1.72
N GLY A 115 -15.47 -9.09 1.61
CA GLY A 115 -14.50 -9.09 0.52
C GLY A 115 -13.18 -8.42 0.88
N PHE A 116 -12.53 -7.80 -0.11
CA PHE A 116 -11.24 -7.13 0.08
C PHE A 116 -11.10 -5.87 -0.77
N THR A 117 -10.25 -4.97 -0.34
CA THR A 117 -9.73 -3.86 -1.13
C THR A 117 -8.22 -3.95 -1.17
N LYS A 118 -7.67 -4.12 -2.36
CA LYS A 118 -6.24 -4.17 -2.59
C LYS A 118 -5.81 -2.95 -3.39
N THR A 119 -4.79 -2.24 -2.91
CA THR A 119 -4.25 -1.06 -3.58
C THR A 119 -2.79 -1.28 -3.88
N HIS A 120 -2.41 -1.09 -5.13
CA HIS A 120 -1.03 -1.11 -5.60
C HIS A 120 -0.64 0.30 -6.05
N GLN A 121 0.32 0.89 -5.38
CA GLN A 121 0.89 2.18 -5.74
C GLN A 121 2.32 1.99 -6.23
N ARG A 122 2.64 2.65 -7.31
CA ARG A 122 3.97 2.73 -7.88
C ARG A 122 4.29 4.16 -8.20
N GLN A 123 5.44 4.62 -7.73
CA GLN A 123 5.96 5.95 -8.05
C GLN A 123 7.43 5.80 -8.44
N ILE A 124 7.81 6.42 -9.54
CA ILE A 124 9.16 6.40 -10.06
C ILE A 124 9.55 7.84 -10.41
N TRP A 125 10.66 8.27 -9.87
CA TRP A 125 11.32 9.53 -10.20
C TRP A 125 12.70 9.21 -10.74
N ALA A 126 13.04 9.75 -11.88
CA ALA A 126 14.32 9.56 -12.49
C ALA A 126 14.84 10.90 -13.06
N ASP A 127 16.03 11.27 -12.66
CA ASP A 127 16.73 12.45 -13.14
C ASP A 127 18.02 12.04 -13.82
N ILE A 128 18.32 12.69 -14.94
CA ILE A 128 19.59 12.60 -15.61
C ILE A 128 20.14 14.01 -15.83
N THR A 129 21.40 14.21 -15.52
CA THR A 129 22.11 15.47 -15.77
C THR A 129 23.41 15.18 -16.49
N LEU A 130 23.62 15.87 -17.60
CA LEU A 130 24.88 15.92 -18.33
C LEU A 130 25.60 17.22 -17.95
N GLU A 131 26.82 17.11 -17.45
CA GLU A 131 27.72 18.23 -17.22
C GLU A 131 28.85 18.16 -18.25
N GLN A 132 29.06 19.22 -18.99
CA GLN A 132 30.12 19.35 -19.98
C GLN A 132 31.00 20.57 -19.65
N ASP A 133 32.28 20.33 -19.43
CA ASP A 133 33.25 21.36 -19.30
C ASP A 133 33.66 21.88 -20.68
N LEU A 134 33.56 23.18 -20.87
CA LEU A 134 33.80 23.87 -22.12
C LEU A 134 34.99 24.87 -21.99
N ASP A 135 35.95 24.57 -21.14
CA ASP A 135 37.16 25.39 -20.93
C ASP A 135 37.94 25.64 -22.22
N ILE A 136 37.77 24.76 -23.22
CA ILE A 136 38.37 24.91 -24.58
C ILE A 136 37.82 26.13 -25.32
N ILE A 137 36.56 26.54 -25.00
CA ILE A 137 35.92 27.69 -25.63
C ILE A 137 36.15 28.94 -24.80
N LEU A 138 35.91 28.84 -23.49
CA LEU A 138 36.08 29.92 -22.54
C LEU A 138 36.40 29.34 -21.17
N LYS A 139 37.47 29.77 -20.58
CA LYS A 139 37.93 29.30 -19.26
C LYS A 139 36.84 29.46 -18.20
N GLY A 140 36.51 28.37 -17.53
CA GLY A 140 35.46 28.30 -16.51
C GLY A 140 34.05 28.12 -17.04
N LEU A 141 33.87 28.01 -18.36
CA LEU A 141 32.55 27.76 -18.95
C LEU A 141 32.13 26.30 -18.74
N LYS A 142 30.92 26.09 -18.24
CA LYS A 142 30.32 24.77 -18.07
C LYS A 142 28.91 24.78 -18.61
N LEU A 143 28.53 23.68 -19.29
CA LEU A 143 27.17 23.42 -19.77
C LEU A 143 26.53 22.34 -18.90
N TYR A 144 25.31 22.59 -18.46
CA TYR A 144 24.47 21.62 -17.76
C TYR A 144 23.19 21.38 -18.58
N VAL A 145 22.92 20.13 -18.89
CA VAL A 145 21.68 19.73 -19.54
C VAL A 145 21.04 18.64 -18.70
N GLY A 146 19.82 18.83 -18.27
CA GLY A 146 19.08 17.88 -17.43
C GLY A 146 17.73 17.53 -17.99
N GLY A 147 17.26 16.33 -17.65
CA GLY A 147 15.91 15.85 -17.87
C GLY A 147 15.42 15.06 -16.69
N SER A 148 14.12 15.13 -16.43
CA SER A 148 13.46 14.37 -15.38
C SER A 148 12.28 13.58 -15.94
N TYR A 149 12.03 12.44 -15.34
CA TYR A 149 10.87 11.59 -15.61
C TYR A 149 10.19 11.23 -14.31
N ASP A 150 8.92 11.61 -14.17
CA ASP A 150 8.09 11.30 -13.04
C ASP A 150 6.89 10.48 -13.49
N ASN A 151 6.66 9.37 -12.83
CA ASN A 151 5.49 8.51 -13.07
C ASN A 151 4.88 8.06 -11.77
N ALA A 152 3.59 8.27 -11.61
CA ALA A 152 2.80 7.76 -10.49
C ALA A 152 1.62 6.94 -11.03
N SER A 153 1.42 5.76 -10.46
CA SER A 153 0.32 4.86 -10.81
C SER A 153 -0.31 4.32 -9.53
N ASN A 154 -1.63 4.33 -9.49
CA ASN A 154 -2.41 3.75 -8.41
C ASN A 154 -3.48 2.84 -9.01
N THR A 155 -3.42 1.55 -8.69
CA THR A 155 -4.39 0.54 -9.10
C THR A 155 -5.13 0.03 -7.87
N ILE A 156 -6.45 0.11 -7.90
CA ILE A 156 -7.33 -0.35 -6.83
C ILE A 156 -8.15 -1.51 -7.35
N GLU A 157 -8.01 -2.66 -6.71
CA GLU A 157 -8.88 -3.81 -6.88
C GLU A 157 -9.82 -3.85 -5.69
N ASN A 158 -11.11 -3.66 -5.94
CA ASN A 158 -12.13 -3.66 -4.91
C ASN A 158 -13.16 -4.74 -5.21
N ARG A 159 -13.30 -5.71 -4.30
CA ARG A 159 -14.33 -6.73 -4.32
C ARG A 159 -15.17 -6.59 -3.06
N THR A 160 -16.39 -6.09 -3.22
CA THR A 160 -17.29 -5.85 -2.10
C THR A 160 -18.49 -6.76 -2.20
N MET A 161 -18.84 -7.42 -1.11
CA MET A 161 -20.05 -8.23 -0.96
C MET A 161 -20.81 -7.80 0.29
N GLY A 162 -22.13 -7.91 0.25
CA GLY A 162 -22.96 -7.84 1.43
C GLY A 162 -23.02 -9.20 2.12
N TYR A 163 -23.30 -9.22 3.41
CA TYR A 163 -23.63 -10.44 4.13
C TYR A 163 -25.06 -10.36 4.67
N GLN A 164 -25.70 -11.51 4.75
CA GLN A 164 -27.01 -11.63 5.39
C GLN A 164 -26.84 -11.83 6.87
N TYR A 165 -27.66 -11.18 7.66
CA TYR A 165 -27.71 -11.37 9.11
C TYR A 165 -29.11 -11.73 9.56
N GLY A 166 -29.21 -12.42 10.69
CA GLY A 166 -30.48 -12.85 11.24
C GLY A 166 -30.43 -12.89 12.77
N TRP A 167 -31.60 -13.06 13.36
CA TRP A 167 -31.75 -13.28 14.79
C TRP A 167 -32.62 -14.51 15.02
N ASN A 168 -32.41 -15.18 16.13
CA ASN A 168 -33.27 -16.24 16.57
C ASN A 168 -34.43 -15.61 17.38
N TYR A 169 -35.66 -15.81 16.92
CA TYR A 169 -36.82 -15.64 17.80
C TYR A 169 -36.89 -16.88 18.69
N TYR A 170 -36.80 -16.71 19.97
CA TYR A 170 -37.28 -17.71 20.91
C TYR A 170 -38.75 -17.41 21.07
N ASP A 171 -39.62 -18.25 20.52
CA ASP A 171 -41.00 -18.29 20.95
C ASP A 171 -40.99 -18.74 22.43
N ALA A 172 -41.49 -17.89 23.31
CA ALA A 172 -41.62 -18.15 24.74
C ALA A 172 -42.81 -19.06 25.04
#